data_390d1e008494e955f9fce0e0f1946fbe
#
_entry.id   390d1e008494e955f9fce0e0f1946fbe
#
_cell.length_a   1.000
_cell.length_b   1.000
_cell.length_c   1.000
_cell.angle_alpha   90.00
_cell.angle_beta   90.00
_cell.angle_gamma   90.00
#
_symmetry.space_group_name_H-M   'P 1'
#
loop_
_entity.id
_entity.type
_entity.pdbx_description
1 polymer ?
#
loop_
_entity_poly.entity_id
_entity_poly.type
_entity_poly.pdbx_seq_one_letter_code
_entity_poly.pdbx_strand_id
1 'polypeptide(L)'
;MQVLVKVPGSCGELIQGKVSGKDLLVTCPINLYSQVSIKESNHNNFENINKKSFLAITRTLEYLNIKTTNYKIKLVSELLQGKGMASSSADISAVIKAIGLINNVDLSAEKIAEIAIGIEPTDGIFFEGIVAFDHIKGEVLQYLGQALP
;
A
#
# COMPACT_ATOMS: atom_id res chain seq x y z
N MET A 1 -6.00 6.66 20.32
CA MET A 1 -5.58 7.35 19.09
C MET A 1 -6.37 6.78 17.92
N GLN A 2 -6.67 7.59 16.94
CA GLN A 2 -7.27 7.16 15.67
C GLN A 2 -6.40 7.67 14.54
N VAL A 3 -6.13 6.81 13.56
CA VAL A 3 -5.33 7.12 12.38
C VAL A 3 -6.19 6.94 11.13
N LEU A 4 -6.06 7.86 10.18
CA LEU A 4 -6.65 7.76 8.84
C LEU A 4 -5.52 7.87 7.81
N VAL A 5 -5.42 6.87 6.95
CA VAL A 5 -4.46 6.83 5.85
C VAL A 5 -5.20 6.79 4.53
N LYS A 6 -4.72 7.55 3.55
CA LYS A 6 -5.19 7.53 2.16
C LYS A 6 -4.02 7.19 1.26
N VAL A 7 -4.21 6.23 0.36
CA VAL A 7 -3.25 5.87 -0.68
C VAL A 7 -3.92 5.98 -2.04
N PRO A 8 -3.33 6.68 -3.01
CA PRO A 8 -3.93 6.84 -4.33
C PRO A 8 -3.90 5.53 -5.11
N GLY A 9 -4.81 5.39 -6.06
CA GLY A 9 -4.71 4.41 -7.13
C GLY A 9 -3.93 4.95 -8.33
N SER A 10 -4.02 4.22 -9.44
CA SER A 10 -3.43 4.63 -10.72
C SER A 10 -4.45 4.53 -11.86
N CYS A 11 -4.14 5.17 -12.98
CA CYS A 11 -4.92 5.07 -14.22
C CYS A 11 -4.41 3.97 -15.16
N GLY A 12 -3.87 2.90 -14.63
CA GLY A 12 -3.20 1.83 -15.38
C GLY A 12 -1.70 2.04 -15.46
N GLU A 13 -1.03 1.16 -16.17
CA GLU A 13 0.40 1.22 -16.41
C GLU A 13 0.70 2.11 -17.60
N LEU A 14 1.60 3.11 -17.43
CA LEU A 14 2.14 3.88 -18.53
C LEU A 14 3.17 3.07 -19.32
N ILE A 15 3.98 2.30 -18.62
CA ILE A 15 4.99 1.40 -19.18
C ILE A 15 5.06 0.15 -18.29
N GLN A 16 5.11 -1.01 -18.92
CA GLN A 16 5.41 -2.29 -18.26
C GLN A 16 6.35 -3.11 -19.14
N GLY A 17 7.37 -3.71 -18.53
CA GLY A 17 8.30 -4.55 -19.27
C GLY A 17 9.56 -4.90 -18.49
N LYS A 18 10.64 -5.18 -19.24
CA LYS A 18 11.96 -5.44 -18.70
C LYS A 18 13.01 -4.52 -19.33
N VAL A 19 13.85 -3.93 -18.49
CA VAL A 19 14.98 -3.12 -18.91
C VAL A 19 16.23 -3.61 -18.19
N SER A 20 17.24 -4.00 -18.94
CA SER A 20 18.52 -4.52 -18.41
C SER A 20 18.34 -5.63 -17.36
N GLY A 21 17.40 -6.55 -17.61
CA GLY A 21 17.10 -7.68 -16.73
C GLY A 21 16.26 -7.36 -15.49
N LYS A 22 15.88 -6.10 -15.29
CA LYS A 22 14.98 -5.67 -14.20
C LYS A 22 13.55 -5.53 -14.69
N ASP A 23 12.61 -5.98 -13.89
CA ASP A 23 11.20 -5.75 -14.14
C ASP A 23 10.88 -4.28 -13.92
N LEU A 24 10.08 -3.70 -14.81
CA LEU A 24 9.78 -2.29 -14.83
C LEU A 24 8.27 -2.07 -14.90
N LEU A 25 7.77 -1.27 -13.98
CA LEU A 25 6.41 -0.75 -13.99
C LEU A 25 6.45 0.75 -13.72
N VAL A 26 5.79 1.52 -14.56
CA VAL A 26 5.59 2.96 -14.38
C VAL A 26 4.10 3.22 -14.32
N THR A 27 3.63 3.71 -13.20
CA THR A 27 2.23 4.09 -12.98
C THR A 27 2.11 5.57 -12.63
N CYS A 28 0.99 6.17 -13.00
CA CYS A 28 0.68 7.55 -12.63
C CYS A 28 -0.39 7.53 -11.54
N PRO A 29 -0.12 8.04 -10.34
CA PRO A 29 -1.12 8.18 -9.29
C PRO A 29 -2.28 9.08 -9.73
N ILE A 30 -3.48 8.75 -9.28
CA ILE A 30 -4.71 9.52 -9.52
C ILE A 30 -5.32 9.99 -8.21
N ASN A 31 -6.26 10.92 -8.27
CA ASN A 31 -6.95 11.48 -7.10
C ASN A 31 -8.17 10.66 -6.64
N LEU A 32 -8.12 9.35 -6.80
CA LEU A 32 -9.02 8.39 -6.18
C LEU A 32 -8.23 7.52 -5.23
N TYR A 33 -8.80 7.22 -4.07
CA TYR A 33 -8.03 6.68 -2.95
C TYR A 33 -8.62 5.41 -2.37
N SER A 34 -7.75 4.55 -1.86
CA SER A 34 -8.06 3.62 -0.80
C SER A 34 -7.80 4.29 0.55
N GLN A 35 -8.74 4.16 1.47
CA GLN A 35 -8.70 4.80 2.79
C GLN A 35 -8.82 3.74 3.88
N VAL A 36 -7.92 3.79 4.85
CA VAL A 36 -7.96 2.93 6.04
C VAL A 36 -8.05 3.79 7.28
N SER A 37 -9.10 3.57 8.06
CA SER A 37 -9.20 4.10 9.42
C SER A 37 -8.90 3.00 10.43
N ILE A 38 -8.06 3.30 11.40
CA ILE A 38 -7.67 2.36 12.46
C ILE A 38 -7.71 3.06 13.82
N LYS A 39 -8.17 2.34 14.82
CA LYS A 39 -8.07 2.73 16.23
C LYS A 39 -7.90 1.51 17.12
N GLU A 40 -7.31 1.71 18.29
CA GLU A 40 -7.25 0.70 19.34
C GLU A 40 -8.66 0.31 19.80
N SER A 41 -8.81 -0.94 20.18
CA SER A 41 -10.10 -1.51 20.60
C SER A 41 -9.89 -2.63 21.63
N ASN A 42 -10.95 -3.00 22.32
CA ASN A 42 -10.92 -4.13 23.27
C ASN A 42 -10.95 -5.49 22.55
N HIS A 43 -11.38 -5.51 21.29
CA HIS A 43 -11.41 -6.73 20.45
C HIS A 43 -11.21 -6.33 18.98
N ASN A 44 -10.74 -7.28 18.19
CA ASN A 44 -10.58 -7.06 16.76
C ASN A 44 -11.93 -6.92 16.07
N ASN A 45 -12.04 -5.87 15.26
CA ASN A 45 -13.19 -5.63 14.37
C ASN A 45 -12.69 -5.11 13.02
N PHE A 46 -12.93 -5.88 11.98
CA PHE A 46 -12.44 -5.60 10.63
C PHE A 46 -13.62 -5.42 9.67
N GLU A 47 -13.77 -4.19 9.14
CA GLU A 47 -14.81 -3.83 8.17
C GLU A 47 -14.17 -3.72 6.77
N ASN A 48 -14.72 -4.45 5.79
CA ASN A 48 -14.29 -4.49 4.38
C ASN A 48 -12.82 -4.92 4.19
N ILE A 49 -12.27 -5.71 5.08
CA ILE A 49 -10.92 -6.25 4.99
C ILE A 49 -10.96 -7.58 4.22
N ASN A 50 -10.37 -7.61 3.04
CA ASN A 50 -10.21 -8.81 2.23
C ASN A 50 -8.99 -9.63 2.68
N LYS A 51 -8.79 -10.80 2.06
CA LYS A 51 -7.70 -11.72 2.41
C LYS A 51 -6.30 -11.07 2.31
N LYS A 52 -6.04 -10.29 1.27
CA LYS A 52 -4.73 -9.64 1.08
C LYS A 52 -4.50 -8.52 2.09
N SER A 53 -5.53 -7.72 2.34
CA SER A 53 -5.48 -6.68 3.38
C SER A 53 -5.32 -7.28 4.78
N PHE A 54 -5.90 -8.46 5.04
CA PHE A 54 -5.68 -9.18 6.29
C PHE A 54 -4.23 -9.68 6.41
N LEU A 55 -3.65 -10.20 5.33
CA LEU A 55 -2.23 -10.54 5.29
C LEU A 55 -1.33 -9.31 5.53
N ALA A 56 -1.72 -8.15 5.01
CA ALA A 56 -1.00 -6.90 5.26
C ALA A 56 -0.99 -6.53 6.76
N ILE A 57 -2.14 -6.70 7.46
CA ILE A 57 -2.20 -6.52 8.91
C ILE A 57 -1.20 -7.45 9.60
N THR A 58 -1.29 -8.76 9.34
CA THR A 58 -0.47 -9.78 10.00
C THR A 58 1.03 -9.56 9.74
N ARG A 59 1.42 -9.37 8.48
CA ARG A 59 2.81 -9.15 8.09
C ARG A 59 3.40 -7.87 8.68
N THR A 60 2.61 -6.81 8.78
CA THR A 60 3.08 -5.56 9.37
C THR A 60 3.27 -5.70 10.89
N LEU A 61 2.36 -6.37 11.58
CA LEU A 61 2.50 -6.64 13.01
C LEU A 61 3.71 -7.54 13.30
N GLU A 62 3.94 -8.56 12.47
CA GLU A 62 5.15 -9.41 12.54
C GLU A 62 6.42 -8.58 12.33
N TYR A 63 6.45 -7.75 11.29
CA TYR A 63 7.57 -6.87 10.98
C TYR A 63 7.91 -5.91 12.14
N LEU A 64 6.88 -5.35 12.77
CA LEU A 64 7.03 -4.47 13.93
C LEU A 64 7.26 -5.21 15.26
N ASN A 65 7.26 -6.55 15.24
CA ASN A 65 7.37 -7.41 16.41
C ASN A 65 6.31 -7.14 17.49
N ILE A 66 5.08 -6.86 17.05
CA ILE A 66 3.93 -6.58 17.92
C ILE A 66 3.10 -7.86 18.10
N LYS A 67 3.00 -8.36 19.34
CA LYS A 67 2.39 -9.66 19.62
C LYS A 67 0.91 -9.62 20.05
N THR A 68 0.48 -8.53 20.67
CA THR A 68 -0.87 -8.46 21.28
C THR A 68 -1.43 -7.05 21.20
N THR A 69 -2.27 -6.83 20.20
CA THR A 69 -3.07 -5.61 20.09
C THR A 69 -4.37 -5.93 19.38
N ASN A 70 -5.43 -5.25 19.79
CA ASN A 70 -6.72 -5.34 19.13
C ASN A 70 -7.05 -4.01 18.47
N TYR A 71 -7.51 -4.08 17.23
CA TYR A 71 -7.86 -2.91 16.45
C TYR A 71 -9.27 -2.99 15.87
N LYS A 72 -9.91 -1.84 15.78
CA LYS A 72 -11.01 -1.62 14.86
C LYS A 72 -10.42 -1.00 13.59
N ILE A 73 -10.51 -1.73 12.47
CA ILE A 73 -9.99 -1.33 11.17
C ILE A 73 -11.14 -1.32 10.17
N LYS A 74 -11.26 -0.22 9.42
CA LYS A 74 -12.22 -0.08 8.33
C LYS A 74 -11.49 0.37 7.08
N LEU A 75 -11.72 -0.34 5.97
CA LEU A 75 -11.22 0.00 4.65
C LEU A 75 -12.37 0.49 3.78
N VAL A 76 -12.19 1.64 3.11
CA VAL A 76 -13.10 2.20 2.12
C VAL A 76 -12.29 2.57 0.90
N SER A 77 -12.67 2.05 -0.28
CA SER A 77 -11.94 2.30 -1.52
C SER A 77 -12.85 2.91 -2.58
N GLU A 78 -12.38 3.99 -3.20
CA GLU A 78 -12.97 4.57 -4.40
C GLU A 78 -12.51 3.85 -5.68
N LEU A 79 -11.51 2.95 -5.54
CA LEU A 79 -10.85 2.28 -6.66
C LEU A 79 -11.62 1.03 -7.06
N LEU A 80 -11.86 0.88 -8.36
CA LEU A 80 -12.53 -0.29 -8.90
C LEU A 80 -11.56 -1.46 -9.00
N GLN A 81 -11.94 -2.59 -8.42
CA GLN A 81 -11.15 -3.81 -8.48
C GLN A 81 -11.13 -4.40 -9.90
N GLY A 82 -9.98 -4.92 -10.32
CA GLY A 82 -9.82 -5.57 -11.62
C GLY A 82 -9.93 -4.64 -12.82
N LYS A 83 -9.80 -3.32 -12.62
CA LYS A 83 -9.90 -2.30 -13.68
C LYS A 83 -8.58 -1.55 -13.94
N GLY A 84 -7.45 -2.09 -13.48
CA GLY A 84 -6.14 -1.44 -13.68
C GLY A 84 -5.94 -0.17 -12.85
N MET A 85 -6.66 -0.01 -11.74
CA MET A 85 -6.57 1.17 -10.87
C MET A 85 -5.63 0.97 -9.68
N ALA A 86 -4.83 -0.09 -9.66
CA ALA A 86 -3.94 -0.47 -8.57
C ALA A 86 -4.67 -0.60 -7.21
N SER A 87 -5.94 -1.00 -7.22
CA SER A 87 -6.77 -1.05 -6.01
C SER A 87 -6.19 -1.96 -4.92
N SER A 88 -5.69 -3.14 -5.30
CA SER A 88 -5.08 -4.09 -4.37
C SER A 88 -3.80 -3.52 -3.73
N SER A 89 -2.91 -2.92 -4.53
CA SER A 89 -1.69 -2.28 -4.03
C SER A 89 -2.00 -1.10 -3.10
N ALA A 90 -3.01 -0.31 -3.42
CA ALA A 90 -3.47 0.80 -2.59
C ALA A 90 -4.05 0.33 -1.25
N ASP A 91 -4.89 -0.71 -1.26
CA ASP A 91 -5.47 -1.30 -0.04
C ASP A 91 -4.39 -1.85 0.88
N ILE A 92 -3.47 -2.65 0.34
CA ILE A 92 -2.35 -3.24 1.08
C ILE A 92 -1.47 -2.15 1.69
N SER A 93 -1.07 -1.16 0.89
CA SER A 93 -0.19 -0.07 1.34
C SER A 93 -0.84 0.80 2.41
N ALA A 94 -2.14 1.11 2.26
CA ALA A 94 -2.88 1.89 3.24
C ALA A 94 -2.97 1.16 4.60
N VAL A 95 -3.18 -0.16 4.57
CA VAL A 95 -3.19 -0.99 5.79
C VAL A 95 -1.82 -1.00 6.46
N ILE A 96 -0.74 -1.24 5.69
CA ILE A 96 0.63 -1.28 6.23
C ILE A 96 0.97 0.05 6.90
N LYS A 97 0.71 1.15 6.20
CA LYS A 97 0.97 2.50 6.74
C LYS A 97 0.15 2.80 7.98
N ALA A 98 -1.14 2.43 7.99
CA ALA A 98 -2.03 2.67 9.13
C ALA A 98 -1.58 1.89 10.38
N ILE A 99 -1.18 0.62 10.22
CA ILE A 99 -0.64 -0.21 11.32
C ILE A 99 0.68 0.39 11.85
N GLY A 100 1.56 0.86 10.97
CA GLY A 100 2.77 1.56 11.40
C GLY A 100 2.44 2.76 12.28
N LEU A 101 1.61 3.67 11.76
CA LEU A 101 1.30 4.94 12.41
C LEU A 101 0.58 4.77 13.75
N ILE A 102 -0.38 3.84 13.88
CA ILE A 102 -1.07 3.60 15.16
C ILE A 102 -0.10 3.09 16.24
N ASN A 103 0.99 2.45 15.83
CA ASN A 103 2.06 1.98 16.72
C ASN A 103 3.24 2.96 16.80
N ASN A 104 3.06 4.22 16.43
CA ASN A 104 4.06 5.28 16.45
C ASN A 104 5.29 5.02 15.56
N VAL A 105 5.14 4.22 14.51
CA VAL A 105 6.19 3.94 13.52
C VAL A 105 5.76 4.49 12.18
N ASP A 106 6.47 5.51 11.68
CA ASP A 106 6.27 6.04 10.34
C ASP A 106 7.11 5.24 9.33
N LEU A 107 6.50 4.19 8.76
CA LEU A 107 7.15 3.35 7.76
C LEU A 107 7.39 4.14 6.47
N SER A 108 8.64 4.11 5.98
CA SER A 108 9.00 4.70 4.70
C SER A 108 8.36 3.93 3.52
N ALA A 109 8.30 4.56 2.35
CA ALA A 109 7.76 3.91 1.15
C ALA A 109 8.51 2.62 0.80
N GLU A 110 9.83 2.59 0.99
CA GLU A 110 10.67 1.39 0.78
C GLU A 110 10.29 0.25 1.74
N LYS A 111 10.00 0.56 3.01
CA LYS A 111 9.56 -0.44 3.98
C LYS A 111 8.15 -0.94 3.69
N ILE A 112 7.27 -0.06 3.24
CA ILE A 112 5.94 -0.46 2.74
C ILE A 112 6.09 -1.40 1.55
N ALA A 113 6.97 -1.09 0.59
CA ALA A 113 7.26 -1.95 -0.55
C ALA A 113 7.75 -3.34 -0.12
N GLU A 114 8.72 -3.39 0.80
CA GLU A 114 9.29 -4.65 1.32
C GLU A 114 8.20 -5.57 1.90
N ILE A 115 7.28 -5.03 2.68
CA ILE A 115 6.17 -5.81 3.25
C ILE A 115 5.16 -6.20 2.16
N ALA A 116 4.81 -5.26 1.28
CA ALA A 116 3.78 -5.45 0.26
C ALA A 116 4.16 -6.51 -0.78
N ILE A 117 5.39 -6.54 -1.28
CA ILE A 117 5.85 -7.55 -2.24
C ILE A 117 5.85 -8.97 -1.66
N GLY A 118 5.95 -9.12 -0.35
CA GLY A 118 5.77 -10.41 0.33
C GLY A 118 4.33 -10.95 0.25
N ILE A 119 3.37 -10.13 -0.16
CA ILE A 119 1.96 -10.48 -0.31
C ILE A 119 1.63 -10.71 -1.79
N GLU A 120 2.00 -9.76 -2.65
CA GLU A 120 1.86 -9.81 -4.10
C GLU A 120 2.83 -8.83 -4.78
N PRO A 121 3.11 -8.99 -6.10
CA PRO A 121 3.71 -7.93 -6.89
C PRO A 121 2.90 -6.65 -6.76
N THR A 122 3.54 -5.52 -6.52
CA THR A 122 2.85 -4.28 -6.14
C THR A 122 3.23 -3.12 -7.05
N ASP A 123 2.29 -2.20 -7.25
CA ASP A 123 2.53 -0.93 -7.91
C ASP A 123 3.23 0.05 -6.97
N GLY A 124 4.04 0.95 -7.51
CA GLY A 124 4.77 1.96 -6.72
C GLY A 124 3.95 3.20 -6.36
N ILE A 125 2.62 3.08 -6.24
CA ILE A 125 1.69 4.22 -6.03
C ILE A 125 1.80 4.89 -4.66
N PHE A 126 2.46 4.28 -3.71
CA PHE A 126 2.72 4.82 -2.38
C PHE A 126 4.05 5.59 -2.28
N PHE A 127 4.85 5.60 -3.34
CA PHE A 127 5.94 6.55 -3.50
C PHE A 127 5.41 7.90 -3.95
N GLU A 128 6.10 8.97 -3.56
CA GLU A 128 5.75 10.31 -4.00
C GLU A 128 6.08 10.50 -5.49
N GLY A 129 5.11 10.97 -6.26
CA GLY A 129 5.26 11.24 -7.68
C GLY A 129 5.15 10.00 -8.57
N ILE A 130 5.73 10.11 -9.77
CA ILE A 130 5.79 9.06 -10.77
C ILE A 130 7.16 8.40 -10.70
N VAL A 131 7.19 7.09 -10.46
CA VAL A 131 8.43 6.33 -10.34
C VAL A 131 8.46 5.17 -11.35
N ALA A 132 9.65 4.86 -11.82
CA ALA A 132 9.95 3.58 -12.44
C ALA A 132 10.28 2.59 -11.33
N PHE A 133 9.49 1.53 -11.20
CA PHE A 133 9.48 0.65 -10.05
C PHE A 133 9.62 -0.82 -10.47
N ASP A 134 10.53 -1.53 -9.83
CA ASP A 134 10.58 -2.99 -9.94
C ASP A 134 9.50 -3.60 -9.05
N HIS A 135 8.36 -3.92 -9.63
CA HIS A 135 7.18 -4.41 -8.93
C HIS A 135 7.32 -5.84 -8.39
N ILE A 136 8.40 -6.54 -8.75
CA ILE A 136 8.72 -7.88 -8.24
C ILE A 136 9.66 -7.80 -7.05
N LYS A 137 10.67 -6.93 -7.13
CA LYS A 137 11.67 -6.76 -6.06
C LYS A 137 11.32 -5.68 -5.05
N GLY A 138 10.38 -4.79 -5.39
CA GLY A 138 9.98 -3.69 -4.53
C GLY A 138 10.98 -2.53 -4.49
N GLU A 139 11.71 -2.30 -5.58
CA GLU A 139 12.77 -1.30 -5.65
C GLU A 139 12.41 -0.17 -6.62
N VAL A 140 12.64 1.07 -6.21
CA VAL A 140 12.59 2.23 -7.12
C VAL A 140 13.83 2.19 -8.01
N LEU A 141 13.60 2.17 -9.33
CA LEU A 141 14.68 2.22 -10.33
C LEU A 141 15.01 3.66 -10.70
N GLN A 142 14.00 4.52 -10.80
CA GLN A 142 14.17 5.92 -11.15
C GLN A 142 12.93 6.74 -10.73
N TYR A 143 13.17 7.95 -10.23
CA TYR A 143 12.14 8.98 -10.09
C TYR A 143 11.97 9.71 -11.42
N LEU A 144 10.74 9.78 -11.93
CA LEU A 144 10.45 10.36 -13.26
C LEU A 144 9.84 11.76 -13.20
N GLY A 145 9.20 12.11 -12.11
CA GLY A 145 8.58 13.41 -11.94
C GLY A 145 7.43 13.42 -10.95
N GLN A 146 6.81 14.59 -10.78
CA GLN A 146 5.63 14.73 -9.92
C GLN A 146 4.37 14.37 -10.70
N ALA A 147 3.44 13.70 -10.03
CA ALA A 147 2.08 13.56 -10.54
C ALA A 147 1.39 14.93 -10.45
N LEU A 148 0.76 15.35 -11.52
CA LEU A 148 -0.08 16.55 -11.51
C LEU A 148 -1.38 16.23 -10.75
N PRO A 149 -1.89 17.19 -9.98
CA PRO A 149 -3.14 17.02 -9.25
C PRO A 149 -4.35 16.91 -10.20
#